data_f4667a65f9ddf60340eb9d36bfe70b61
#
_entry.id   f4667a65f9ddf60340eb9d36bfe70b61
#
_cell.length_a   1.000
_cell.length_b   1.000
_cell.length_c   1.000
_cell.angle_alpha   90.00
_cell.angle_beta   90.00
_cell.angle_gamma   90.00
#
_symmetry.space_group_name_H-M   'P 1'
#
loop_
_entity.id
_entity.type
_entity.pdbx_description
1 polymer ?
#
loop_
_entity_poly.entity_id
_entity_poly.type
_entity_poly.pdbx_seq_one_letter_code
_entity_poly.pdbx_strand_id
1 'polypeptide(L)'
;MAMRVSKSIVGVDVAKAELVIYLADPDLLTSITNEKPAIKRWLKTLPGPTAIAVEATNIYHVDLVELAYESGHDVYIIDGFQLSNYRKGVGGRSKTDASDARLLGRFLKNEGEDLRPWTPPPAVYGKLQSLLRRRASLIQAKTSLTQSWANDTSLKAVFATFVKSIDRLDLLVQKKLKEVLREAGLLEEVARCQAIEGIGFLTATALVMAYNRGDFTSGDSYIAFLGMDLRVSDSGQKNGRRYLTKRGCSEVRRLLHNAAMSACRSNAWKEFYNHHLNCGKATTQVLVMLSRKLARIAFALMKNQSEYQPKGAVIA
;
A
#
# COMPACT_ATOMS: atom_id res chain seq x y z
N MET A 1 21.63 27.60 6.71
CA MET A 1 22.09 26.33 6.08
C MET A 1 22.69 25.48 7.21
N ALA A 2 21.91 24.58 7.82
CA ALA A 2 22.42 23.70 8.87
C ALA A 2 23.30 22.65 8.20
N MET A 3 24.56 22.53 8.63
CA MET A 3 25.47 21.44 8.24
C MET A 3 24.75 20.11 8.55
N ARG A 4 24.34 19.38 7.52
CA ARG A 4 23.90 17.99 7.67
C ARG A 4 25.12 17.20 8.16
N VAL A 5 25.10 16.78 9.42
CA VAL A 5 26.05 15.79 9.92
C VAL A 5 25.93 14.57 9.01
N SER A 6 27.03 14.20 8.36
CA SER A 6 27.09 13.01 7.49
C SER A 6 26.82 11.79 8.39
N LYS A 7 25.61 11.24 8.30
CA LYS A 7 25.24 10.03 9.01
C LYS A 7 25.96 8.83 8.39
N SER A 8 26.44 7.91 9.21
CA SER A 8 26.89 6.61 8.74
C SER A 8 25.78 5.92 7.95
N ILE A 9 26.15 5.24 6.86
CA ILE A 9 25.20 4.58 5.95
C ILE A 9 25.34 3.07 6.10
N VAL A 10 24.21 2.41 6.28
CA VAL A 10 24.11 0.96 6.40
C VAL A 10 23.08 0.44 5.40
N GLY A 11 23.44 -0.62 4.66
CA GLY A 11 22.49 -1.40 3.85
C GLY A 11 22.24 -2.75 4.48
N VAL A 12 20.98 -3.16 4.58
CA VAL A 12 20.60 -4.44 5.19
C VAL A 12 19.74 -5.24 4.23
N ASP A 13 20.27 -6.41 3.80
CA ASP A 13 19.44 -7.42 3.13
C ASP A 13 18.77 -8.30 4.17
N VAL A 14 17.46 -8.56 3.98
CA VAL A 14 16.60 -9.17 4.99
C VAL A 14 16.09 -10.52 4.50
N ALA A 15 16.54 -11.61 5.17
CA ALA A 15 15.97 -12.93 5.05
C ALA A 15 15.17 -13.32 6.30
N LYS A 16 14.47 -14.44 6.23
CA LYS A 16 13.67 -14.95 7.35
C LYS A 16 14.51 -15.22 8.61
N ALA A 17 15.69 -15.82 8.45
CA ALA A 17 16.53 -16.27 9.56
C ALA A 17 17.71 -15.34 9.83
N GLU A 18 18.12 -14.54 8.88
CA GLU A 18 19.37 -13.79 8.90
C GLU A 18 19.20 -12.39 8.32
N LEU A 19 19.98 -11.45 8.82
CA LEU A 19 20.18 -10.10 8.27
C LEU A 19 21.62 -9.99 7.81
N VAL A 20 21.86 -9.70 6.53
CA VAL A 20 23.19 -9.39 6.01
C VAL A 20 23.36 -7.89 5.99
N ILE A 21 24.35 -7.40 6.70
CA ILE A 21 24.55 -5.99 7.03
C ILE A 21 25.84 -5.49 6.36
N TYR A 22 25.72 -4.41 5.61
CA TYR A 22 26.84 -3.70 5.03
C TYR A 22 26.96 -2.32 5.64
N LEU A 23 28.10 -2.05 6.29
CA LEU A 23 28.48 -0.73 6.75
C LEU A 23 29.34 -0.09 5.64
N ALA A 24 28.90 1.07 5.13
CA ALA A 24 29.61 1.75 4.04
C ALA A 24 30.95 2.34 4.48
N ASP A 25 31.10 2.65 5.75
CA ASP A 25 32.33 3.05 6.41
C ASP A 25 32.44 2.26 7.72
N PRO A 26 33.41 1.34 7.85
CA PRO A 26 34.65 1.10 7.13
C PRO A 26 34.62 0.01 6.01
N ASP A 27 33.55 -0.11 5.20
CA ASP A 27 33.36 -1.15 4.16
C ASP A 27 33.37 -2.58 4.75
N LEU A 28 32.52 -2.81 5.74
CA LEU A 28 32.43 -4.06 6.46
C LEU A 28 31.11 -4.78 6.16
N LEU A 29 31.20 -6.08 5.88
CA LEU A 29 30.06 -6.99 5.84
C LEU A 29 30.02 -7.84 7.09
N THR A 30 28.86 -7.96 7.69
CA THR A 30 28.60 -8.86 8.82
C THR A 30 27.19 -9.45 8.67
N SER A 31 26.88 -10.46 9.45
CA SER A 31 25.53 -11.01 9.53
C SER A 31 25.12 -11.27 10.98
N ILE A 32 23.82 -11.20 11.21
CA ILE A 32 23.19 -11.51 12.51
C ILE A 32 21.92 -12.31 12.28
N THR A 33 21.46 -13.05 13.29
CA THR A 33 20.14 -13.67 13.26
C THR A 33 19.04 -12.62 13.25
N ASN A 34 17.99 -12.88 12.43
CA ASN A 34 16.81 -11.98 12.34
C ASN A 34 15.88 -12.19 13.54
N GLU A 35 16.38 -11.86 14.74
CA GLU A 35 15.68 -11.95 16.02
C GLU A 35 15.83 -10.65 16.80
N LYS A 36 14.77 -10.21 17.47
CA LYS A 36 14.77 -8.96 18.26
C LYS A 36 15.96 -8.78 19.19
N PRO A 37 16.43 -9.81 19.97
CA PRO A 37 17.59 -9.64 20.82
C PRO A 37 18.89 -9.39 20.07
N ALA A 38 19.10 -10.06 18.93
CA ALA A 38 20.28 -9.87 18.08
C ALA A 38 20.28 -8.49 17.42
N ILE A 39 19.13 -8.09 16.87
CA ILE A 39 18.93 -6.77 16.27
C ILE A 39 19.22 -5.67 17.30
N LYS A 40 18.65 -5.74 18.51
CA LYS A 40 18.89 -4.76 19.59
C LYS A 40 20.36 -4.67 20.00
N ARG A 41 21.07 -5.81 20.06
CA ARG A 41 22.51 -5.82 20.36
C ARG A 41 23.31 -5.15 19.26
N TRP A 42 23.01 -5.47 18.01
CA TRP A 42 23.68 -4.87 16.86
C TRP A 42 23.43 -3.35 16.78
N LEU A 43 22.20 -2.88 16.91
CA LEU A 43 21.88 -1.45 16.87
C LEU A 43 22.69 -0.63 17.92
N LYS A 44 22.98 -1.21 19.09
CA LYS A 44 23.82 -0.57 20.11
C LYS A 44 25.29 -0.45 19.71
N THR A 45 25.75 -1.19 18.71
CA THR A 45 27.16 -1.09 18.22
C THR A 45 27.34 0.01 17.19
N LEU A 46 26.25 0.60 16.68
CA LEU A 46 26.31 1.66 15.69
C LEU A 46 26.77 2.98 16.31
N PRO A 47 27.58 3.79 15.60
CA PRO A 47 28.21 5.00 16.14
C PRO A 47 27.26 6.21 16.21
N GLY A 48 26.06 6.04 16.77
CA GLY A 48 25.04 7.09 16.88
C GLY A 48 24.01 7.06 15.75
N PRO A 49 23.29 8.15 15.47
CA PRO A 49 22.24 8.19 14.47
C PRO A 49 22.75 7.78 13.07
N THR A 50 22.29 6.66 12.59
CA THR A 50 22.73 6.02 11.33
C THR A 50 21.58 6.01 10.34
N ALA A 51 21.87 6.13 9.04
CA ALA A 51 20.92 5.97 7.95
C ALA A 51 20.93 4.50 7.47
N ILE A 52 19.83 3.79 7.63
CA ILE A 52 19.70 2.36 7.37
C ILE A 52 18.77 2.13 6.18
N ALA A 53 19.29 1.58 5.07
CA ALA A 53 18.49 1.14 3.93
C ALA A 53 18.14 -0.33 4.06
N VAL A 54 16.87 -0.68 3.85
CA VAL A 54 16.36 -2.05 3.92
C VAL A 54 15.37 -2.30 2.77
N GLU A 55 15.43 -3.48 2.13
CA GLU A 55 14.40 -3.88 1.19
C GLU A 55 13.17 -4.45 1.91
N ALA A 56 11.97 -4.05 1.47
CA ALA A 56 10.72 -4.57 2.02
C ALA A 56 10.48 -6.02 1.61
N THR A 57 11.00 -6.97 2.38
CA THR A 57 10.85 -8.41 2.15
C THR A 57 9.76 -9.00 3.05
N ASN A 58 8.55 -9.18 2.51
CA ASN A 58 7.40 -9.74 3.22
C ASN A 58 7.18 -9.04 4.58
N ILE A 59 7.21 -9.79 5.70
CA ILE A 59 7.09 -9.29 7.09
C ILE A 59 8.44 -9.30 7.82
N TYR A 60 9.48 -9.84 7.22
CA TYR A 60 10.75 -10.12 7.90
C TYR A 60 11.57 -8.88 8.25
N HIS A 61 11.31 -7.76 7.58
CA HIS A 61 11.98 -6.47 7.85
C HIS A 61 11.33 -5.67 8.99
N VAL A 62 10.13 -6.05 9.45
CA VAL A 62 9.31 -5.21 10.37
C VAL A 62 10.03 -4.98 11.69
N ASP A 63 10.52 -6.04 12.33
CA ASP A 63 11.20 -5.95 13.63
C ASP A 63 12.48 -5.09 13.55
N LEU A 64 13.26 -5.21 12.47
CA LEU A 64 14.42 -4.37 12.24
C LEU A 64 14.03 -2.90 12.11
N VAL A 65 13.03 -2.60 11.29
CA VAL A 65 12.59 -1.23 11.01
C VAL A 65 12.08 -0.54 12.27
N GLU A 66 11.23 -1.22 13.03
CA GLU A 66 10.66 -0.69 14.28
C GLU A 66 11.75 -0.45 15.34
N LEU A 67 12.61 -1.44 15.57
CA LEU A 67 13.67 -1.33 16.59
C LEU A 67 14.73 -0.30 16.21
N ALA A 68 15.08 -0.18 14.94
CA ALA A 68 16.02 0.84 14.47
C ALA A 68 15.45 2.25 14.64
N TYR A 69 14.18 2.44 14.28
CA TYR A 69 13.47 3.71 14.51
C TYR A 69 13.40 4.08 16.01
N GLU A 70 13.01 3.13 16.86
CA GLU A 70 12.96 3.32 18.31
C GLU A 70 14.33 3.65 18.92
N SER A 71 15.40 3.18 18.28
CA SER A 71 16.80 3.47 18.68
C SER A 71 17.33 4.80 18.13
N GLY A 72 16.51 5.58 17.42
CA GLY A 72 16.88 6.92 16.91
C GLY A 72 17.63 6.90 15.58
N HIS A 73 17.56 5.81 14.80
CA HIS A 73 18.12 5.73 13.46
C HIS A 73 17.12 6.14 12.41
N ASP A 74 17.60 6.68 11.28
CA ASP A 74 16.77 6.95 10.09
C ASP A 74 16.68 5.68 9.24
N VAL A 75 15.50 5.12 9.10
CA VAL A 75 15.29 3.90 8.32
C VAL A 75 14.63 4.24 6.99
N TYR A 76 15.19 3.72 5.91
CA TYR A 76 14.68 3.90 4.55
C TYR A 76 14.27 2.56 3.97
N ILE A 77 12.97 2.39 3.75
CA ILE A 77 12.42 1.18 3.13
C ILE A 77 12.46 1.35 1.62
N ILE A 78 13.30 0.57 0.96
CA ILE A 78 13.50 0.62 -0.49
C ILE A 78 12.58 -0.39 -1.16
N ASP A 79 11.87 0.07 -2.19
CA ASP A 79 11.02 -0.78 -3.02
C ASP A 79 11.87 -1.72 -3.88
N GLY A 80 11.57 -3.02 -3.87
CA GLY A 80 12.33 -4.03 -4.59
C GLY A 80 12.39 -3.82 -6.12
N PHE A 81 11.38 -3.17 -6.71
CA PHE A 81 11.41 -2.79 -8.11
C PHE A 81 12.42 -1.65 -8.37
N GLN A 82 12.47 -0.66 -7.48
CA GLN A 82 13.48 0.41 -7.57
C GLN A 82 14.89 -0.16 -7.44
N LEU A 83 15.11 -1.02 -6.44
CA LEU A 83 16.42 -1.66 -6.21
C LEU A 83 16.84 -2.52 -7.40
N SER A 84 15.91 -3.28 -8.00
CA SER A 84 16.16 -4.10 -9.19
C SER A 84 16.56 -3.24 -10.41
N ASN A 85 15.88 -2.11 -10.63
CA ASN A 85 16.22 -1.20 -11.72
C ASN A 85 17.55 -0.50 -11.48
N TYR A 86 17.83 -0.09 -10.25
CA TYR A 86 19.08 0.51 -9.86
C TYR A 86 20.26 -0.44 -10.09
N ARG A 87 20.09 -1.74 -9.71
CA ARG A 87 21.08 -2.79 -9.99
C ARG A 87 21.43 -2.88 -11.46
N LYS A 88 20.41 -2.87 -12.34
CA LYS A 88 20.63 -2.88 -13.81
C LYS A 88 21.37 -1.63 -14.27
N GLY A 89 21.01 -0.48 -13.76
CA GLY A 89 21.64 0.81 -14.10
C GLY A 89 23.11 0.89 -13.71
N VAL A 90 23.50 0.30 -12.58
CA VAL A 90 24.91 0.29 -12.10
C VAL A 90 25.70 -0.93 -12.60
N GLY A 91 25.15 -1.74 -13.51
CA GLY A 91 25.86 -2.88 -14.13
C GLY A 91 26.03 -4.09 -13.22
N GLY A 92 25.23 -4.25 -12.17
CA GLY A 92 25.30 -5.36 -11.24
C GLY A 92 24.88 -6.70 -11.89
N ARG A 93 25.83 -7.65 -11.95
CA ARG A 93 25.64 -8.98 -12.58
C ARG A 93 25.31 -10.09 -11.57
N SER A 94 25.81 -9.97 -10.35
CA SER A 94 25.59 -10.97 -9.28
C SER A 94 24.42 -10.57 -8.39
N LYS A 95 23.68 -11.57 -7.94
CA LYS A 95 22.64 -11.42 -6.92
C LYS A 95 22.96 -12.37 -5.78
N THR A 96 23.54 -11.84 -4.72
CA THR A 96 23.78 -12.50 -3.44
C THR A 96 23.39 -11.55 -2.33
N ASP A 97 23.05 -12.06 -1.15
CA ASP A 97 22.64 -11.26 0.00
C ASP A 97 23.68 -10.17 0.34
N ALA A 98 24.99 -10.51 0.24
CA ALA A 98 26.09 -9.57 0.41
C ALA A 98 26.08 -8.45 -0.67
N SER A 99 25.82 -8.81 -1.95
CA SER A 99 25.74 -7.82 -3.03
C SER A 99 24.50 -6.94 -2.89
N ASP A 100 23.41 -7.47 -2.33
CA ASP A 100 22.14 -6.75 -2.13
C ASP A 100 22.26 -5.78 -0.95
N ALA A 101 22.92 -6.15 0.13
CA ALA A 101 23.24 -5.25 1.23
C ALA A 101 24.14 -4.08 0.79
N ARG A 102 25.19 -4.36 0.01
CA ARG A 102 26.06 -3.31 -0.58
C ARG A 102 25.28 -2.40 -1.53
N LEU A 103 24.40 -2.96 -2.35
CA LEU A 103 23.59 -2.19 -3.29
C LEU A 103 22.63 -1.25 -2.57
N LEU A 104 22.01 -1.71 -1.46
CA LEU A 104 21.16 -0.88 -0.60
C LEU A 104 21.91 0.30 0.01
N GLY A 105 23.13 0.05 0.54
CA GLY A 105 23.97 1.11 1.06
C GLY A 105 24.36 2.13 -0.03
N ARG A 106 24.74 1.64 -1.22
CA ARG A 106 25.05 2.49 -2.39
C ARG A 106 23.84 3.29 -2.87
N PHE A 107 22.66 2.66 -2.91
CA PHE A 107 21.40 3.32 -3.28
C PHE A 107 21.11 4.47 -2.32
N LEU A 108 21.17 4.22 -1.03
CA LEU A 108 20.93 5.24 -0.01
C LEU A 108 21.94 6.39 -0.08
N LYS A 109 23.21 6.08 -0.35
CA LYS A 109 24.27 7.09 -0.48
C LYS A 109 24.00 8.05 -1.65
N ASN A 110 23.52 7.52 -2.78
CA ASN A 110 23.37 8.28 -4.02
C ASN A 110 21.99 8.95 -4.13
N GLU A 111 20.93 8.28 -3.67
CA GLU A 111 19.53 8.70 -3.88
C GLU A 111 18.85 9.16 -2.57
N GLY A 112 19.59 9.16 -1.46
CA GLY A 112 19.02 9.40 -0.12
C GLY A 112 18.35 10.77 0.05
N GLU A 113 18.75 11.78 -0.74
CA GLU A 113 18.14 13.12 -0.69
C GLU A 113 16.69 13.12 -1.16
N ASP A 114 16.35 12.25 -2.11
CA ASP A 114 15.00 12.09 -2.66
C ASP A 114 14.15 11.11 -1.84
N LEU A 115 14.73 10.43 -0.86
CA LEU A 115 14.03 9.47 -0.02
C LEU A 115 13.50 10.13 1.27
N ARG A 116 12.39 9.62 1.74
CA ARG A 116 11.84 9.97 3.05
C ARG A 116 12.12 8.86 4.04
N PRO A 117 12.65 9.18 5.24
CA PRO A 117 12.80 8.19 6.28
C PRO A 117 11.44 7.64 6.69
N TRP A 118 11.43 6.37 7.02
CA TRP A 118 10.23 5.69 7.51
C TRP A 118 9.83 6.24 8.88
N THR A 119 8.55 6.42 9.04
CA THR A 119 7.92 6.74 10.32
C THR A 119 6.86 5.69 10.65
N PRO A 120 6.69 5.33 11.94
CA PRO A 120 5.69 4.35 12.30
C PRO A 120 4.30 4.82 11.87
N PRO A 121 3.49 3.93 11.25
CA PRO A 121 2.11 4.27 10.94
C PRO A 121 1.33 4.45 12.25
N PRO A 122 0.27 5.28 12.24
CA PRO A 122 -0.66 5.31 13.36
C PRO A 122 -1.15 3.91 13.71
N ALA A 123 -1.31 3.61 15.01
CA ALA A 123 -1.69 2.27 15.47
C ALA A 123 -3.01 1.78 14.82
N VAL A 124 -3.95 2.69 14.57
CA VAL A 124 -5.20 2.40 13.86
C VAL A 124 -4.98 1.90 12.44
N TYR A 125 -3.98 2.46 11.72
CA TYR A 125 -3.64 2.05 10.37
C TYR A 125 -3.28 0.55 10.31
N GLY A 126 -2.37 0.10 11.18
CA GLY A 126 -1.94 -1.30 11.24
C GLY A 126 -3.10 -2.26 11.56
N LYS A 127 -3.95 -1.89 12.52
CA LYS A 127 -5.15 -2.67 12.89
C LYS A 127 -6.11 -2.81 11.70
N LEU A 128 -6.47 -1.71 11.05
CA LEU A 128 -7.38 -1.71 9.90
C LEU A 128 -6.77 -2.47 8.70
N GLN A 129 -5.49 -2.25 8.41
CA GLN A 129 -4.78 -2.95 7.33
C GLN A 129 -4.76 -4.46 7.54
N SER A 130 -4.47 -4.91 8.77
CA SER A 130 -4.47 -6.33 9.12
C SER A 130 -5.85 -6.98 8.92
N LEU A 131 -6.91 -6.33 9.40
CA LEU A 131 -8.28 -6.82 9.25
C LEU A 131 -8.72 -6.87 7.78
N LEU A 132 -8.44 -5.82 7.00
CA LEU A 132 -8.76 -5.77 5.56
C LEU A 132 -8.00 -6.87 4.78
N ARG A 133 -6.71 -7.10 5.07
CA ARG A 133 -5.91 -8.16 4.43
C ARG A 133 -6.45 -9.56 4.76
N ARG A 134 -6.76 -9.83 6.03
CA ARG A 134 -7.36 -11.11 6.45
C ARG A 134 -8.71 -11.35 5.79
N ARG A 135 -9.54 -10.30 5.72
CA ARG A 135 -10.81 -10.35 4.99
C ARG A 135 -10.60 -10.65 3.51
N ALA A 136 -9.64 -10.00 2.86
CA ALA A 136 -9.33 -10.23 1.45
C ALA A 136 -8.96 -11.69 1.20
N SER A 137 -8.08 -12.27 2.04
CA SER A 137 -7.70 -13.70 1.96
C SER A 137 -8.90 -14.63 2.17
N LEU A 138 -9.78 -14.31 3.13
CA LEU A 138 -11.00 -15.08 3.39
C LEU A 138 -11.95 -15.11 2.18
N ILE A 139 -12.20 -13.94 1.57
CA ILE A 139 -13.07 -13.84 0.40
C ILE A 139 -12.45 -14.49 -0.84
N GLN A 140 -11.14 -14.38 -1.00
CA GLN A 140 -10.42 -15.06 -2.09
C GLN A 140 -10.53 -16.58 -1.95
N ALA A 141 -10.30 -17.12 -0.75
CA ALA A 141 -10.45 -18.54 -0.47
C ALA A 141 -11.90 -19.01 -0.71
N LYS A 142 -12.90 -18.26 -0.23
CA LYS A 142 -14.31 -18.53 -0.49
C LYS A 142 -14.59 -18.65 -1.99
N THR A 143 -14.12 -17.66 -2.77
CA THR A 143 -14.34 -17.61 -4.23
C THR A 143 -13.70 -18.81 -4.92
N SER A 144 -12.44 -19.12 -4.61
CA SER A 144 -11.71 -20.25 -5.18
C SER A 144 -12.41 -21.59 -4.85
N LEU A 145 -12.79 -21.78 -3.60
CA LEU A 145 -13.50 -22.98 -3.17
C LEU A 145 -14.88 -23.09 -3.85
N THR A 146 -15.66 -22.01 -3.89
CA THR A 146 -16.98 -22.01 -4.54
C THR A 146 -16.86 -22.36 -6.03
N GLN A 147 -15.85 -21.86 -6.73
CA GLN A 147 -15.60 -22.19 -8.15
C GLN A 147 -15.18 -23.64 -8.32
N SER A 148 -14.30 -24.14 -7.47
CA SER A 148 -13.81 -25.54 -7.51
C SER A 148 -14.95 -26.55 -7.29
N TRP A 149 -15.91 -26.22 -6.45
CA TRP A 149 -17.03 -27.12 -6.08
C TRP A 149 -18.33 -26.84 -6.86
N ALA A 150 -18.29 -25.96 -7.85
CA ALA A 150 -19.51 -25.51 -8.56
C ALA A 150 -20.33 -26.65 -9.20
N ASN A 151 -19.63 -27.69 -9.69
CA ASN A 151 -20.23 -28.82 -10.40
C ASN A 151 -20.37 -30.10 -9.54
N ASP A 152 -19.91 -30.07 -8.28
CA ASP A 152 -20.01 -31.22 -7.37
C ASP A 152 -21.28 -31.12 -6.54
N THR A 153 -22.16 -32.08 -6.72
CA THR A 153 -23.44 -32.16 -5.99
C THR A 153 -23.39 -33.11 -4.79
N SER A 154 -22.38 -33.97 -4.70
CA SER A 154 -22.29 -35.04 -3.70
C SER A 154 -22.19 -34.52 -2.24
N LEU A 155 -21.49 -33.43 -2.03
CA LEU A 155 -21.28 -32.79 -0.72
C LEU A 155 -21.87 -31.38 -0.63
N LYS A 156 -22.81 -31.04 -1.51
CA LYS A 156 -23.40 -29.70 -1.62
C LYS A 156 -23.91 -29.13 -0.30
N ALA A 157 -24.58 -29.93 0.52
CA ALA A 157 -25.15 -29.47 1.80
C ALA A 157 -24.05 -29.15 2.83
N VAL A 158 -23.01 -30.00 2.92
CA VAL A 158 -21.87 -29.80 3.83
C VAL A 158 -21.07 -28.55 3.39
N PHE A 159 -20.82 -28.45 2.08
CA PHE A 159 -20.12 -27.28 1.52
C PHE A 159 -20.90 -25.97 1.74
N ALA A 160 -22.22 -25.97 1.56
CA ALA A 160 -23.05 -24.80 1.83
C ALA A 160 -22.97 -24.35 3.30
N THR A 161 -22.91 -25.30 4.24
CA THR A 161 -22.73 -25.00 5.67
C THR A 161 -21.36 -24.38 5.95
N PHE A 162 -20.31 -24.89 5.32
CA PHE A 162 -18.97 -24.31 5.41
C PHE A 162 -18.92 -22.88 4.84
N VAL A 163 -19.52 -22.64 3.68
CA VAL A 163 -19.62 -21.30 3.08
C VAL A 163 -20.35 -20.32 4.00
N LYS A 164 -21.44 -20.74 4.63
CA LYS A 164 -22.14 -19.91 5.65
C LYS A 164 -21.24 -19.55 6.84
N SER A 165 -20.36 -20.45 7.26
CA SER A 165 -19.40 -20.18 8.33
C SER A 165 -18.38 -19.12 7.91
N ILE A 166 -17.92 -19.15 6.65
CA ILE A 166 -17.07 -18.10 6.08
C ILE A 166 -17.80 -16.75 6.06
N ASP A 167 -19.07 -16.72 5.65
CA ASP A 167 -19.87 -15.49 5.61
C ASP A 167 -20.06 -14.89 7.01
N ARG A 168 -20.30 -15.75 8.01
CA ARG A 168 -20.38 -15.33 9.41
C ARG A 168 -19.05 -14.71 9.89
N LEU A 169 -17.91 -15.32 9.53
CA LEU A 169 -16.60 -14.77 9.87
C LEU A 169 -16.36 -13.43 9.18
N ASP A 170 -16.77 -13.27 7.92
CA ASP A 170 -16.69 -11.99 7.21
C ASP A 170 -17.46 -10.88 7.92
N LEU A 171 -18.69 -11.17 8.37
CA LEU A 171 -19.51 -10.24 9.15
C LEU A 171 -18.84 -9.85 10.48
N LEU A 172 -18.19 -10.80 11.16
CA LEU A 172 -17.46 -10.53 12.40
C LEU A 172 -16.24 -9.63 12.15
N VAL A 173 -15.51 -9.86 11.05
CA VAL A 173 -14.39 -8.97 10.64
C VAL A 173 -14.90 -7.56 10.34
N GLN A 174 -16.01 -7.42 9.63
CA GLN A 174 -16.61 -6.10 9.36
C GLN A 174 -17.09 -5.42 10.65
N LYS A 175 -17.66 -6.16 11.60
CA LYS A 175 -18.00 -5.63 12.92
C LYS A 175 -16.75 -5.12 13.64
N LYS A 176 -15.66 -5.91 13.61
CA LYS A 176 -14.40 -5.50 14.24
C LYS A 176 -13.78 -4.27 13.58
N LEU A 177 -13.84 -4.16 12.24
CA LEU A 177 -13.44 -2.93 11.54
C LEU A 177 -14.21 -1.71 12.05
N LYS A 178 -15.53 -1.84 12.21
CA LYS A 178 -16.38 -0.76 12.71
C LYS A 178 -16.06 -0.37 14.17
N GLU A 179 -15.72 -1.35 15.01
CA GLU A 179 -15.26 -1.10 16.39
C GLU A 179 -13.94 -0.30 16.40
N VAL A 180 -12.93 -0.74 15.62
CA VAL A 180 -11.63 -0.04 15.51
C VAL A 180 -11.80 1.39 14.99
N LEU A 181 -12.67 1.60 14.01
CA LEU A 181 -12.98 2.94 13.49
C LEU A 181 -13.66 3.81 14.54
N ARG A 182 -14.57 3.25 15.34
CA ARG A 182 -15.24 3.97 16.42
C ARG A 182 -14.24 4.39 17.51
N GLU A 183 -13.40 3.46 17.95
CA GLU A 183 -12.36 3.73 18.94
C GLU A 183 -11.37 4.83 18.49
N ALA A 184 -11.14 4.93 17.19
CA ALA A 184 -10.27 5.94 16.59
C ALA A 184 -10.96 7.25 16.22
N GLY A 185 -12.29 7.39 16.39
CA GLY A 185 -13.05 8.59 16.01
C GLY A 185 -13.21 8.78 14.50
N LEU A 186 -13.02 7.72 13.68
CA LEU A 186 -12.98 7.80 12.21
C LEU A 186 -14.31 7.45 11.52
N LEU A 187 -15.38 7.22 12.28
CA LEU A 187 -16.66 6.81 11.70
C LEU A 187 -17.30 7.89 10.83
N GLU A 188 -17.14 9.17 11.19
CA GLU A 188 -17.67 10.29 10.41
C GLU A 188 -16.96 10.41 9.05
N GLU A 189 -15.64 10.26 9.03
CA GLU A 189 -14.88 10.26 7.77
C GLU A 189 -15.30 9.10 6.85
N VAL A 190 -15.54 7.91 7.44
CA VAL A 190 -16.05 6.76 6.70
C VAL A 190 -17.45 7.05 6.16
N ALA A 191 -18.36 7.61 6.97
CA ALA A 191 -19.71 7.98 6.53
C ALA A 191 -19.67 9.02 5.40
N ARG A 192 -18.81 10.03 5.51
CA ARG A 192 -18.58 11.05 4.49
C ARG A 192 -18.11 10.44 3.15
N CYS A 193 -17.21 9.46 3.19
CA CYS A 193 -16.78 8.73 2.00
C CYS A 193 -17.89 7.82 1.44
N GLN A 194 -18.73 7.23 2.29
CA GLN A 194 -19.85 6.38 1.87
C GLN A 194 -20.98 7.15 1.18
N ALA A 195 -21.06 8.47 1.37
CA ALA A 195 -22.01 9.30 0.64
C ALA A 195 -21.73 9.35 -0.88
N ILE A 196 -20.53 9.00 -1.31
CA ILE A 196 -20.16 8.93 -2.73
C ILE A 196 -20.78 7.66 -3.32
N GLU A 197 -21.56 7.79 -4.40
CA GLU A 197 -22.22 6.66 -5.04
C GLU A 197 -21.21 5.59 -5.48
N GLY A 198 -21.51 4.36 -5.11
CA GLY A 198 -20.68 3.19 -5.36
C GLY A 198 -19.65 2.89 -4.27
N ILE A 199 -19.37 3.81 -3.36
CA ILE A 199 -18.46 3.58 -2.24
C ILE A 199 -19.22 2.96 -1.05
N GLY A 200 -19.02 1.67 -0.84
CA GLY A 200 -19.52 0.96 0.33
C GLY A 200 -18.56 1.05 1.54
N PHE A 201 -19.01 0.54 2.69
CA PHE A 201 -18.28 0.58 3.97
C PHE A 201 -16.81 0.15 3.86
N LEU A 202 -16.53 -0.96 3.20
CA LEU A 202 -15.17 -1.49 3.09
C LEU A 202 -14.25 -0.59 2.25
N THR A 203 -14.76 -0.04 1.16
CA THR A 203 -14.00 0.89 0.31
C THR A 203 -13.76 2.19 1.07
N ALA A 204 -14.77 2.74 1.75
CA ALA A 204 -14.62 3.92 2.59
C ALA A 204 -13.59 3.70 3.71
N THR A 205 -13.68 2.57 4.43
CA THR A 205 -12.70 2.17 5.46
C THR A 205 -11.27 2.12 4.90
N ALA A 206 -11.09 1.51 3.71
CA ALA A 206 -9.78 1.41 3.08
C ALA A 206 -9.21 2.77 2.66
N LEU A 207 -10.07 3.68 2.18
CA LEU A 207 -9.69 5.04 1.82
C LEU A 207 -9.33 5.87 3.05
N VAL A 208 -10.15 5.83 4.09
CA VAL A 208 -9.88 6.53 5.37
C VAL A 208 -8.61 5.99 6.02
N MET A 209 -8.41 4.67 6.05
CA MET A 209 -7.17 4.07 6.52
C MET A 209 -5.95 4.60 5.74
N ALA A 210 -6.03 4.62 4.41
CA ALA A 210 -4.93 5.10 3.57
C ALA A 210 -4.65 6.60 3.79
N TYR A 211 -5.70 7.42 3.95
CA TYR A 211 -5.58 8.84 4.22
C TYR A 211 -4.87 9.12 5.56
N ASN A 212 -5.22 8.36 6.59
CA ASN A 212 -4.64 8.50 7.92
C ASN A 212 -3.21 7.88 8.05
N ARG A 213 -2.62 7.38 6.94
CA ARG A 213 -1.22 6.87 6.97
C ARG A 213 -0.19 7.99 7.03
N GLY A 214 -0.50 9.18 6.49
CA GLY A 214 0.43 10.31 6.46
C GLY A 214 -0.18 11.56 5.84
N ASP A 215 0.57 12.64 5.89
CA ASP A 215 0.15 13.94 5.38
C ASP A 215 0.30 13.99 3.85
N PHE A 216 -0.84 14.01 3.18
CA PHE A 216 -0.89 14.18 1.72
C PHE A 216 -1.10 15.65 1.36
N THR A 217 -0.14 16.22 0.62
CA THR A 217 -0.20 17.61 0.16
C THR A 217 -1.25 17.81 -0.93
N SER A 218 -1.49 16.77 -1.76
CA SER A 218 -2.40 16.84 -2.91
C SER A 218 -3.16 15.54 -3.14
N GLY A 219 -4.23 15.61 -3.92
CA GLY A 219 -4.94 14.42 -4.40
C GLY A 219 -4.05 13.51 -5.27
N ASP A 220 -3.06 14.07 -5.96
CA ASP A 220 -2.16 13.27 -6.78
C ASP A 220 -1.17 12.47 -5.94
N SER A 221 -0.64 13.03 -4.84
CA SER A 221 0.17 12.29 -3.89
C SER A 221 -0.61 11.15 -3.21
N TYR A 222 -1.89 11.39 -2.90
CA TYR A 222 -2.77 10.35 -2.37
C TYR A 222 -3.04 9.24 -3.41
N ILE A 223 -3.34 9.58 -4.67
CA ILE A 223 -3.53 8.62 -5.77
C ILE A 223 -2.25 7.79 -6.01
N ALA A 224 -1.08 8.41 -5.93
CA ALA A 224 0.21 7.72 -6.03
C ALA A 224 0.40 6.72 -4.88
N PHE A 225 0.08 7.11 -3.64
CA PHE A 225 0.12 6.21 -2.48
C PHE A 225 -0.81 5.00 -2.65
N LEU A 226 -1.98 5.16 -3.27
CA LEU A 226 -2.88 4.06 -3.60
C LEU A 226 -2.36 3.18 -4.75
N GLY A 227 -1.28 3.58 -5.44
CA GLY A 227 -0.73 2.91 -6.61
C GLY A 227 -1.67 3.00 -7.83
N MET A 228 -2.41 4.09 -7.92
CA MET A 228 -3.34 4.37 -9.01
C MET A 228 -2.86 5.54 -9.91
N ASP A 229 -1.67 6.05 -9.71
CA ASP A 229 -0.99 6.97 -10.61
C ASP A 229 -0.57 6.26 -11.91
N LEU A 230 -0.32 7.05 -12.96
CA LEU A 230 -0.02 6.54 -14.29
C LEU A 230 1.49 6.58 -14.54
N ARG A 231 2.02 5.45 -14.99
CA ARG A 231 3.34 5.38 -15.59
C ARG A 231 3.27 5.88 -17.02
N VAL A 232 4.09 6.87 -17.33
CA VAL A 232 4.24 7.48 -18.65
C VAL A 232 5.52 6.93 -19.28
N SER A 233 5.48 6.59 -20.57
CA SER A 233 6.65 6.15 -21.34
C SER A 233 6.51 6.74 -22.73
N ASP A 234 6.82 8.02 -22.87
CA ASP A 234 6.82 8.74 -24.13
C ASP A 234 8.26 8.92 -24.64
N SER A 235 8.47 8.84 -25.93
CA SER A 235 9.76 9.16 -26.55
C SER A 235 9.54 9.88 -27.88
N GLY A 236 10.03 11.11 -27.97
CA GLY A 236 9.86 11.95 -29.17
C GLY A 236 8.38 12.08 -29.57
N GLN A 237 8.04 11.70 -30.79
CA GLN A 237 6.66 11.75 -31.31
C GLN A 237 5.80 10.55 -30.89
N LYS A 238 6.36 9.55 -30.20
CA LYS A 238 5.66 8.32 -29.84
C LYS A 238 5.01 8.44 -28.46
N ASN A 239 3.70 8.53 -28.42
CA ASN A 239 2.92 8.43 -27.19
C ASN A 239 2.77 6.96 -26.76
N GLY A 240 3.42 6.56 -25.68
CA GLY A 240 3.33 5.22 -25.11
C GLY A 240 2.00 4.95 -24.41
N ARG A 241 1.67 3.68 -24.20
CA ARG A 241 0.50 3.30 -23.41
C ARG A 241 0.67 3.70 -21.94
N ARG A 242 -0.40 4.20 -21.34
CA ARG A 242 -0.46 4.53 -19.92
C ARG A 242 -0.85 3.30 -19.11
N TYR A 243 -0.08 3.00 -18.06
CA TYR A 243 -0.33 1.91 -17.13
C TYR A 243 -0.34 2.43 -15.70
N LEU A 244 -1.12 1.78 -14.82
CA LEU A 244 -1.03 2.08 -13.38
C LEU A 244 0.34 1.64 -12.84
N THR A 245 0.92 2.42 -11.93
CA THR A 245 2.17 2.06 -11.25
C THR A 245 1.98 0.83 -10.37
N LYS A 246 0.80 0.66 -9.78
CA LYS A 246 0.44 -0.42 -8.84
C LYS A 246 1.33 -0.49 -7.58
N ARG A 247 2.04 0.61 -7.26
CA ARG A 247 2.95 0.71 -6.10
C ARG A 247 2.24 0.97 -4.77
N GLY A 248 1.02 0.51 -4.59
CA GLY A 248 0.23 0.66 -3.38
C GLY A 248 -0.46 -0.64 -3.01
N CYS A 249 -1.33 -0.58 -2.00
CA CYS A 249 -2.07 -1.73 -1.51
C CYS A 249 -3.02 -2.28 -2.59
N SER A 250 -2.83 -3.54 -3.00
CA SER A 250 -3.66 -4.19 -4.03
C SER A 250 -5.11 -4.32 -3.61
N GLU A 251 -5.38 -4.52 -2.31
CA GLU A 251 -6.74 -4.65 -1.79
C GLU A 251 -7.51 -3.32 -1.90
N VAL A 252 -6.87 -2.18 -1.63
CA VAL A 252 -7.50 -0.86 -1.81
C VAL A 252 -7.89 -0.65 -3.27
N ARG A 253 -7.00 -1.01 -4.21
CA ARG A 253 -7.30 -0.90 -5.65
C ARG A 253 -8.45 -1.82 -6.07
N ARG A 254 -8.49 -3.05 -5.54
CA ARG A 254 -9.58 -3.99 -5.79
C ARG A 254 -10.92 -3.45 -5.29
N LEU A 255 -10.95 -2.91 -4.06
CA LEU A 255 -12.16 -2.30 -3.48
C LEU A 255 -12.61 -1.07 -4.29
N LEU A 256 -11.69 -0.21 -4.72
CA LEU A 256 -11.99 0.93 -5.58
C LEU A 256 -12.52 0.50 -6.95
N HIS A 257 -11.99 -0.57 -7.52
CA HIS A 257 -12.51 -1.11 -8.79
C HIS A 257 -13.96 -1.61 -8.62
N ASN A 258 -14.25 -2.33 -7.53
CA ASN A 258 -15.61 -2.77 -7.24
C ASN A 258 -16.55 -1.58 -6.98
N ALA A 259 -16.07 -0.54 -6.31
CA ALA A 259 -16.83 0.71 -6.13
C ALA A 259 -17.15 1.37 -7.49
N ALA A 260 -16.19 1.42 -8.41
CA ALA A 260 -16.43 1.94 -9.76
C ALA A 260 -17.42 1.08 -10.56
N MET A 261 -17.38 -0.24 -10.43
CA MET A 261 -18.37 -1.15 -11.04
C MET A 261 -19.79 -0.93 -10.50
N SER A 262 -19.93 -0.52 -9.25
CA SER A 262 -21.21 -0.12 -8.66
C SER A 262 -21.61 1.28 -9.13
N ALA A 263 -20.69 2.24 -9.01
CA ALA A 263 -20.91 3.65 -9.35
C ALA A 263 -21.34 3.86 -10.81
N CYS A 264 -20.73 3.16 -11.77
CA CYS A 264 -21.03 3.33 -13.19
C CYS A 264 -22.51 3.05 -13.57
N ARG A 265 -23.26 2.39 -12.69
CA ARG A 265 -24.69 2.12 -12.83
C ARG A 265 -25.58 3.20 -12.21
N SER A 266 -25.03 4.06 -11.37
CA SER A 266 -25.76 5.16 -10.72
C SER A 266 -26.01 6.31 -11.69
N ASN A 267 -27.05 7.10 -11.45
CA ASN A 267 -27.36 8.28 -12.25
C ASN A 267 -26.21 9.30 -12.26
N ALA A 268 -25.48 9.43 -11.18
CA ALA A 268 -24.36 10.37 -11.05
C ALA A 268 -23.16 10.04 -11.97
N TRP A 269 -22.96 8.76 -12.29
CA TRP A 269 -21.75 8.32 -13.00
C TRP A 269 -22.00 7.63 -14.33
N LYS A 270 -23.27 7.29 -14.66
CA LYS A 270 -23.66 6.60 -15.88
C LYS A 270 -23.28 7.41 -17.13
N GLU A 271 -23.48 8.71 -17.11
CA GLU A 271 -23.11 9.59 -18.22
C GLU A 271 -21.60 9.61 -18.45
N PHE A 272 -20.81 9.79 -17.39
CA PHE A 272 -19.35 9.72 -17.44
C PHE A 272 -18.87 8.40 -18.03
N TYR A 273 -19.44 7.30 -17.57
CA TYR A 273 -19.07 5.96 -18.00
C TYR A 273 -19.38 5.76 -19.49
N ASN A 274 -20.60 6.06 -19.92
CA ASN A 274 -21.04 5.91 -21.32
C ASN A 274 -20.26 6.81 -22.27
N HIS A 275 -20.02 8.07 -21.88
CA HIS A 275 -19.22 9.01 -22.68
C HIS A 275 -17.85 8.42 -23.02
N HIS A 276 -17.13 7.89 -22.05
CA HIS A 276 -15.80 7.34 -22.30
C HIS A 276 -15.82 6.01 -23.09
N LEU A 277 -16.85 5.19 -22.96
CA LEU A 277 -17.04 4.03 -23.83
C LEU A 277 -17.28 4.45 -25.27
N ASN A 278 -18.13 5.45 -25.50
CA ASN A 278 -18.40 6.00 -26.83
C ASN A 278 -17.15 6.64 -27.48
N CYS A 279 -16.21 7.14 -26.66
CA CYS A 279 -14.88 7.56 -27.09
C CYS A 279 -13.92 6.38 -27.40
N GLY A 280 -14.40 5.15 -27.48
CA GLY A 280 -13.61 3.96 -27.83
C GLY A 280 -12.70 3.43 -26.73
N LYS A 281 -12.86 3.84 -25.45
CA LYS A 281 -12.07 3.31 -24.34
C LYS A 281 -12.59 1.94 -23.89
N ALA A 282 -11.69 1.04 -23.57
CA ALA A 282 -12.07 -0.27 -23.03
C ALA A 282 -12.76 -0.13 -21.66
N THR A 283 -13.75 -0.98 -21.38
CA THR A 283 -14.51 -1.02 -20.12
C THR A 283 -13.61 -0.95 -18.87
N THR A 284 -12.58 -1.79 -18.83
CA THR A 284 -11.63 -1.81 -17.71
C THR A 284 -10.90 -0.47 -17.53
N GLN A 285 -10.55 0.18 -18.65
CA GLN A 285 -9.90 1.50 -18.62
C GLN A 285 -10.84 2.56 -18.04
N VAL A 286 -12.11 2.56 -18.45
CA VAL A 286 -13.11 3.50 -17.93
C VAL A 286 -13.36 3.28 -16.45
N LEU A 287 -13.46 2.02 -16.00
CA LEU A 287 -13.61 1.70 -14.57
C LEU A 287 -12.40 2.15 -13.74
N VAL A 288 -11.18 2.02 -14.27
CA VAL A 288 -9.97 2.55 -13.61
C VAL A 288 -10.00 4.08 -13.54
N MET A 289 -10.43 4.76 -14.61
CA MET A 289 -10.61 6.22 -14.61
C MET A 289 -11.62 6.66 -13.54
N LEU A 290 -12.76 5.96 -13.46
CA LEU A 290 -13.77 6.21 -12.45
C LEU A 290 -13.24 5.94 -11.04
N SER A 291 -12.56 4.82 -10.82
CA SER A 291 -11.92 4.50 -9.52
C SER A 291 -11.01 5.63 -9.02
N ARG A 292 -10.17 6.18 -9.91
CA ARG A 292 -9.29 7.31 -9.58
C ARG A 292 -10.08 8.57 -9.25
N LYS A 293 -11.19 8.81 -9.95
CA LYS A 293 -12.06 9.96 -9.70
C LYS A 293 -12.76 9.84 -8.34
N LEU A 294 -13.32 8.67 -8.03
CA LEU A 294 -13.91 8.39 -6.71
C LEU A 294 -12.89 8.59 -5.58
N ALA A 295 -11.67 8.10 -5.74
CA ALA A 295 -10.62 8.27 -4.74
C ALA A 295 -10.19 9.74 -4.55
N ARG A 296 -10.15 10.56 -5.62
CA ARG A 296 -9.88 12.00 -5.50
C ARG A 296 -11.00 12.74 -4.79
N ILE A 297 -12.25 12.39 -5.06
CA ILE A 297 -13.40 13.00 -4.37
C ILE A 297 -13.34 12.64 -2.88
N ALA A 298 -13.13 11.37 -2.54
CA ALA A 298 -12.98 10.95 -1.16
C ALA A 298 -11.83 11.70 -0.46
N PHE A 299 -10.68 11.86 -1.11
CA PHE A 299 -9.57 12.67 -0.60
C PHE A 299 -10.00 14.12 -0.31
N ALA A 300 -10.69 14.76 -1.26
CA ALA A 300 -11.13 16.15 -1.10
C ALA A 300 -12.12 16.31 0.07
N LEU A 301 -13.06 15.35 0.22
CA LEU A 301 -14.01 15.35 1.33
C LEU A 301 -13.30 15.19 2.69
N MET A 302 -12.33 14.28 2.79
CA MET A 302 -11.56 14.07 4.02
C MET A 302 -10.68 15.29 4.34
N LYS A 303 -10.00 15.85 3.34
CA LYS A 303 -9.11 17.01 3.52
C LYS A 303 -9.85 18.28 3.92
N ASN A 304 -10.97 18.54 3.27
CA ASN A 304 -11.75 19.77 3.48
C ASN A 304 -12.83 19.63 4.55
N GLN A 305 -12.99 18.42 5.12
CA GLN A 305 -14.06 18.09 6.07
C GLN A 305 -15.47 18.48 5.55
N SER A 306 -15.66 18.36 4.22
CA SER A 306 -16.89 18.75 3.53
C SER A 306 -17.80 17.55 3.26
N GLU A 307 -19.08 17.83 2.99
CA GLU A 307 -20.05 16.80 2.60
C GLU A 307 -20.07 16.61 1.08
N TYR A 308 -20.42 15.38 0.67
CA TYR A 308 -20.53 15.06 -0.73
C TYR A 308 -21.81 15.65 -1.34
N GLN A 309 -21.64 16.37 -2.45
CA GLN A 309 -22.74 16.86 -3.26
C GLN A 309 -22.70 16.17 -4.63
N PRO A 310 -23.70 15.36 -4.98
CA PRO A 310 -23.80 14.72 -6.30
C PRO A 310 -23.83 15.78 -7.41
N LYS A 311 -23.15 15.53 -8.52
CA LYS A 311 -23.31 16.35 -9.73
C LYS A 311 -24.76 16.20 -10.22
N GLY A 312 -25.53 17.27 -10.20
CA GLY A 312 -26.93 17.30 -10.63
C GLY A 312 -27.93 17.68 -9.52
N ALA A 313 -27.52 17.79 -8.27
CA ALA A 313 -28.30 18.49 -7.28
C ALA A 313 -28.23 19.99 -7.59
N VAL A 314 -29.06 20.44 -8.51
CA VAL A 314 -29.41 21.86 -8.63
C VAL A 314 -30.10 22.21 -7.33
N ILE A 315 -29.47 23.10 -6.56
CA ILE A 315 -30.11 23.71 -5.39
C ILE A 315 -31.38 24.37 -5.92
N ALA A 316 -32.56 23.80 -5.57
CA ALA A 316 -33.84 24.43 -5.77
C ALA A 316 -34.01 25.55 -4.74
#